data_a30b87e9733b833cf0b2a63a78f7f3e7
#
_entry.id   a30b87e9733b833cf0b2a63a78f7f3e7
#
_cell.length_a   1.000
_cell.length_b   1.000
_cell.length_c   1.000
_cell.angle_alpha   90.00
_cell.angle_beta   90.00
_cell.angle_gamma   90.00
#
_symmetry.space_group_name_H-M   'P 1'
#
loop_
_entity.id
_entity.type
_entity.pdbx_description
1 polymer ?
#
loop_
_entity_poly.entity_id
_entity_poly.type
_entity_poly.pdbx_seq_one_letter_code
_entity_poly.pdbx_strand_id
1 'polypeptide(L)'
;MRDGIYKVQFQTQLGQGAGVVVLQGGKLRGGDSSIYYIGTYSQSGDQLTADVATDAHSSGIGSVFGVDRAHIHLTGKVTGDAAQMTGTAREAPNVSFQAILTRIGD
;
A
#
# COMPACT_ATOMS: atom_id res chain seq x y z
N MET A 1 -2.48 12.27 -6.99
CA MET A 1 -1.46 11.39 -7.64
C MET A 1 -1.86 11.16 -9.08
N ARG A 2 -0.93 11.30 -10.00
CA ARG A 2 -1.18 10.99 -11.41
C ARG A 2 -1.45 9.51 -11.58
N ASP A 3 -2.29 9.15 -12.52
CA ASP A 3 -2.45 7.76 -12.91
C ASP A 3 -1.10 7.17 -13.35
N GLY A 4 -0.88 5.91 -13.10
CA GLY A 4 0.34 5.23 -13.52
C GLY A 4 0.73 4.10 -12.61
N ILE A 5 1.94 3.60 -12.85
CA ILE A 5 2.54 2.51 -12.07
C ILE A 5 3.49 3.12 -11.04
N TYR A 6 3.34 2.67 -9.81
CA TYR A 6 4.14 3.12 -8.68
C TYR A 6 4.81 1.92 -8.03
N LYS A 7 6.09 2.06 -7.68
CA LYS A 7 6.67 1.11 -6.75
C LYS A 7 6.23 1.50 -5.34
N VAL A 8 6.00 0.52 -4.50
CA VAL A 8 5.68 0.73 -3.10
C VAL A 8 6.70 -0.02 -2.25
N GLN A 9 7.30 0.71 -1.31
CA GLN A 9 8.19 0.13 -0.30
C GLN A 9 7.47 0.26 1.03
N PHE A 10 7.33 -0.84 1.75
CA PHE A 10 6.55 -0.83 2.97
C PHE A 10 7.25 -1.58 4.09
N GLN A 11 6.92 -1.21 5.34
CA GLN A 11 7.50 -1.85 6.50
C GLN A 11 6.57 -1.76 7.70
N THR A 12 6.71 -2.74 8.57
CA THR A 12 6.16 -2.76 9.93
C THR A 12 7.28 -3.19 10.86
N GLN A 13 7.00 -3.27 12.17
CA GLN A 13 7.95 -3.83 13.12
C GLN A 13 8.19 -5.33 12.90
N LEU A 14 7.37 -6.00 12.09
CA LEU A 14 7.50 -7.43 11.79
C LEU A 14 8.30 -7.72 10.53
N GLY A 15 8.54 -6.70 9.69
CA GLY A 15 9.29 -6.91 8.46
C GLY A 15 9.09 -5.79 7.45
N GLN A 16 9.68 -5.99 6.28
CA GLN A 16 9.61 -5.03 5.18
C GLN A 16 9.43 -5.77 3.86
N GLY A 17 8.92 -5.04 2.87
CA GLY A 17 8.70 -5.59 1.55
C GLY A 17 8.57 -4.50 0.51
N ALA A 18 8.40 -4.91 -0.74
CA ALA A 18 8.20 -4.02 -1.86
C ALA A 18 7.29 -4.68 -2.89
N GLY A 19 6.57 -3.84 -3.61
CA GLY A 19 5.67 -4.31 -4.66
C GLY A 19 5.43 -3.19 -5.65
N VAL A 20 4.46 -3.40 -6.54
CA VAL A 20 4.01 -2.38 -7.48
C VAL A 20 2.50 -2.23 -7.39
N VAL A 21 2.03 -1.01 -7.60
CA VAL A 21 0.61 -0.71 -7.66
C VAL A 21 0.33 0.15 -8.88
N VAL A 22 -0.85 -0.03 -9.45
CA VAL A 22 -1.39 0.86 -10.48
C VAL A 22 -2.44 1.73 -9.81
N LEU A 23 -2.26 3.05 -9.93
CA LEU A 23 -3.24 4.04 -9.50
C LEU A 23 -3.98 4.54 -10.72
N GLN A 24 -5.30 4.41 -10.73
CA GLN A 24 -6.11 4.84 -11.87
C GLN A 24 -7.53 5.17 -11.41
N GLY A 25 -7.90 6.44 -11.57
CA GLY A 25 -9.28 6.87 -11.34
C GLY A 25 -9.79 6.60 -9.93
N GLY A 26 -8.95 6.74 -8.91
CA GLY A 26 -9.32 6.47 -7.51
C GLY A 26 -9.20 5.02 -7.11
N LYS A 27 -8.73 4.14 -7.99
CA LYS A 27 -8.56 2.73 -7.72
C LYS A 27 -7.08 2.36 -7.65
N LEU A 28 -6.76 1.46 -6.72
CA LEU A 28 -5.42 0.96 -6.49
C LEU A 28 -5.42 -0.56 -6.68
N ARG A 29 -4.52 -1.06 -7.53
CA ARG A 29 -4.40 -2.50 -7.78
C ARG A 29 -2.93 -2.84 -7.94
N GLY A 30 -2.52 -3.95 -7.37
CA GLY A 30 -1.14 -4.39 -7.54
C GLY A 30 -0.81 -5.60 -6.71
N GLY A 31 0.48 -5.77 -6.46
CA GLY A 31 0.94 -6.89 -5.67
C GLY A 31 2.44 -7.03 -5.66
N ASP A 32 2.86 -8.11 -5.04
CA ASP A 32 4.25 -8.55 -4.97
C ASP A 32 4.32 -10.06 -5.24
N SER A 33 5.39 -10.70 -4.84
CA SER A 33 5.61 -12.11 -5.14
C SER A 33 4.64 -13.06 -4.43
N SER A 34 3.95 -12.60 -3.39
CA SER A 34 3.09 -13.46 -2.55
C SER A 34 1.70 -12.90 -2.34
N ILE A 35 1.55 -11.57 -2.33
CA ILE A 35 0.36 -10.85 -1.88
C ILE A 35 -0.16 -9.99 -3.03
N TYR A 36 -1.48 -9.88 -3.16
CA TYR A 36 -2.08 -8.90 -4.07
C TYR A 36 -2.79 -7.81 -3.25
N TYR A 37 -2.91 -6.63 -3.86
CA TYR A 37 -3.48 -5.43 -3.25
C TYR A 37 -4.63 -4.93 -4.10
N ILE A 38 -5.77 -4.64 -3.47
CA ILE A 38 -6.93 -4.03 -4.14
C ILE A 38 -7.49 -2.98 -3.20
N GLY A 39 -7.67 -1.76 -3.72
CA GLY A 39 -8.21 -0.71 -2.89
C GLY A 39 -8.67 0.52 -3.64
N THR A 40 -8.92 1.55 -2.87
CA THR A 40 -9.33 2.86 -3.35
C THR A 40 -8.46 3.92 -2.69
N TYR A 41 -8.34 5.06 -3.37
CA TYR A 41 -7.63 6.20 -2.81
C TYR A 41 -8.34 7.49 -3.18
N SER A 42 -8.12 8.51 -2.38
CA SER A 42 -8.57 9.87 -2.67
C SER A 42 -7.50 10.86 -2.22
N GLN A 43 -7.49 12.02 -2.86
CA GLN A 43 -6.52 13.06 -2.57
C GLN A 43 -7.23 14.38 -2.38
N SER A 44 -6.85 15.12 -1.33
CA SER A 44 -7.34 16.45 -1.06
C SER A 44 -6.11 17.33 -0.79
N GLY A 45 -5.81 18.23 -1.73
CA GLY A 45 -4.56 18.99 -1.66
C GLY A 45 -3.37 18.04 -1.76
N ASP A 46 -2.48 18.08 -0.79
CA ASP A 46 -1.33 17.17 -0.70
C ASP A 46 -1.59 15.96 0.20
N GLN A 47 -2.81 15.83 0.74
CA GLN A 47 -3.15 14.71 1.61
C GLN A 47 -3.75 13.57 0.81
N LEU A 48 -3.17 12.38 0.95
CA LEU A 48 -3.63 11.16 0.31
C LEU A 48 -4.20 10.22 1.37
N THR A 49 -5.34 9.61 1.06
CA THR A 49 -5.99 8.62 1.91
C THR A 49 -6.26 7.39 1.07
N ALA A 50 -5.97 6.21 1.60
CA ALA A 50 -6.19 4.96 0.88
C ALA A 50 -6.73 3.88 1.81
N ASP A 51 -7.58 3.03 1.25
CA ASP A 51 -8.10 1.84 1.90
C ASP A 51 -7.77 0.66 1.01
N VAL A 52 -6.99 -0.29 1.53
CA VAL A 52 -6.42 -1.37 0.73
C VAL A 52 -6.69 -2.70 1.41
N ALA A 53 -7.24 -3.64 0.63
CA ALA A 53 -7.36 -5.03 1.04
C ALA A 53 -6.21 -5.82 0.44
N THR A 54 -5.58 -6.66 1.23
CA THR A 54 -4.50 -7.53 0.79
C THR A 54 -4.82 -8.98 1.14
N ASP A 55 -4.35 -9.90 0.31
CA ASP A 55 -4.48 -11.33 0.57
C ASP A 55 -3.40 -12.07 -0.22
N ALA A 56 -3.14 -13.31 0.17
CA ALA A 56 -2.15 -14.13 -0.51
C ALA A 56 -2.69 -14.65 -1.85
N HIS A 57 -1.86 -14.60 -2.88
CA HIS A 57 -2.15 -15.29 -4.15
C HIS A 57 -1.29 -16.52 -4.33
N SER A 58 -0.25 -16.68 -3.51
CA SER A 58 0.69 -17.79 -3.57
C SER A 58 1.22 -18.08 -2.19
N SER A 59 1.61 -19.33 -1.94
CA SER A 59 2.32 -19.65 -0.70
C SER A 59 3.73 -19.07 -0.79
N GLY A 60 4.20 -18.50 0.32
CA GLY A 60 5.49 -17.85 0.36
C GLY A 60 5.74 -17.22 1.71
N ILE A 61 6.53 -16.14 1.69
CA ILE A 61 6.81 -15.38 2.89
C ILE A 61 5.51 -14.68 3.31
N GLY A 62 5.17 -14.76 4.57
CA GLY A 62 3.96 -14.14 5.10
C GLY A 62 3.96 -12.62 4.97
N SER A 63 2.80 -12.03 5.18
CA SER A 63 2.59 -10.59 5.18
C SER A 63 3.40 -9.92 6.28
N VAL A 64 3.78 -8.64 6.06
CA VAL A 64 4.45 -7.82 7.09
C VAL A 64 3.56 -7.59 8.32
N PHE A 65 2.28 -7.92 8.26
CA PHE A 65 1.37 -7.88 9.40
C PHE A 65 1.33 -9.18 10.19
N GLY A 66 2.00 -10.24 9.71
CA GLY A 66 1.95 -11.55 10.35
C GLY A 66 0.65 -12.31 10.11
N VAL A 67 -0.19 -11.84 9.19
CA VAL A 67 -1.46 -12.46 8.80
C VAL A 67 -1.56 -12.47 7.29
N ASP A 68 -2.32 -13.42 6.73
CA ASP A 68 -2.43 -13.55 5.26
C ASP A 68 -3.34 -12.48 4.67
N ARG A 69 -4.40 -12.11 5.38
CA ARG A 69 -5.38 -11.14 4.91
C ARG A 69 -5.35 -9.90 5.79
N ALA A 70 -5.36 -8.73 5.18
CA ALA A 70 -5.37 -7.47 5.94
C ALA A 70 -6.22 -6.42 5.21
N HIS A 71 -6.83 -5.54 6.01
CA HIS A 71 -7.52 -4.35 5.53
C HIS A 71 -6.81 -3.15 6.13
N ILE A 72 -6.14 -2.37 5.27
CA ILE A 72 -5.24 -1.30 5.71
C ILE A 72 -5.87 0.04 5.40
N HIS A 73 -5.89 0.92 6.39
CA HIS A 73 -6.23 2.32 6.20
C HIS A 73 -4.96 3.14 6.30
N LEU A 74 -4.69 3.95 5.26
CA LEU A 74 -3.46 4.72 5.14
C LEU A 74 -3.78 6.18 4.91
N THR A 75 -2.99 7.05 5.54
CA THR A 75 -3.01 8.48 5.25
C THR A 75 -1.58 8.96 5.09
N GLY A 76 -1.39 10.00 4.30
CA GLY A 76 -0.06 10.53 4.10
C GLY A 76 -0.02 11.77 3.24
N LYS A 77 1.19 12.13 2.86
CA LYS A 77 1.46 13.35 2.13
C LYS A 77 2.06 13.05 0.77
N VAL A 78 1.53 13.73 -0.24
CA VAL A 78 2.02 13.68 -1.62
C VAL A 78 3.05 14.79 -1.82
N THR A 79 4.18 14.44 -2.41
CA THR A 79 5.22 15.38 -2.82
C THR A 79 5.66 14.99 -4.22
N GLY A 80 5.27 15.76 -5.24
CA GLY A 80 5.54 15.41 -6.63
C GLY A 80 4.90 14.09 -7.01
N ASP A 81 5.70 13.15 -7.50
CA ASP A 81 5.26 11.81 -7.91
C ASP A 81 5.50 10.75 -6.83
N ALA A 82 5.57 11.18 -5.58
CA ALA A 82 5.81 10.29 -4.44
C ALA A 82 4.82 10.59 -3.32
N ALA A 83 4.61 9.61 -2.46
CA ALA A 83 3.79 9.78 -1.26
C ALA A 83 4.38 8.97 -0.12
N GLN A 84 4.40 9.57 1.08
CA GLN A 84 4.74 8.88 2.32
C GLN A 84 3.46 8.66 3.09
N MET A 85 3.17 7.39 3.40
CA MET A 85 1.93 6.97 4.02
C MET A 85 2.18 6.23 5.32
N THR A 86 1.27 6.40 6.26
CA THR A 86 1.26 5.61 7.50
C THR A 86 -0.15 5.08 7.73
N GLY A 87 -0.25 3.97 8.44
CA GLY A 87 -1.55 3.41 8.72
C GLY A 87 -1.48 2.15 9.56
N THR A 88 -2.64 1.51 9.68
CA THR A 88 -2.79 0.28 10.43
C THR A 88 -3.73 -0.66 9.68
N ALA A 89 -3.60 -1.95 9.96
CA ALA A 89 -4.52 -2.96 9.47
C ALA A 89 -5.53 -3.31 10.55
N ARG A 90 -6.79 -3.54 10.14
CA ARG A 90 -7.86 -3.93 11.04
C ARG A 90 -7.51 -5.22 11.79
N GLU A 91 -6.86 -6.15 11.10
CA GLU A 91 -6.52 -7.49 11.62
C GLU A 91 -5.30 -7.49 12.54
N ALA A 92 -4.55 -6.38 12.56
CA ALA A 92 -3.35 -6.25 13.37
C ALA A 92 -3.22 -4.80 13.88
N PRO A 93 -4.12 -4.34 14.76
CA PRO A 93 -4.21 -2.93 15.13
C PRO A 93 -2.99 -2.39 15.88
N ASN A 94 -2.18 -3.27 16.45
CA ASN A 94 -0.98 -2.86 17.18
C ASN A 94 0.26 -2.82 16.28
N VAL A 95 0.13 -3.12 14.99
CA VAL A 95 1.24 -3.11 14.04
C VAL A 95 1.19 -1.83 13.25
N SER A 96 2.21 -0.98 13.39
CA SER A 96 2.33 0.27 12.63
C SER A 96 2.85 -0.03 11.23
N PHE A 97 2.19 0.53 10.22
CA PHE A 97 2.54 0.34 8.82
C PHE A 97 3.00 1.65 8.20
N GLN A 98 4.10 1.60 7.45
CA GLN A 98 4.62 2.72 6.68
C GLN A 98 4.81 2.29 5.25
N ALA A 99 4.49 3.18 4.31
CA ALA A 99 4.66 2.91 2.89
C ALA A 99 5.17 4.16 2.17
N ILE A 100 6.04 3.95 1.20
CA ILE A 100 6.49 5.01 0.30
C ILE A 100 6.15 4.58 -1.12
N LEU A 101 5.36 5.41 -1.80
CA LEU A 101 4.99 5.21 -3.20
C LEU A 101 5.82 6.15 -4.06
N THR A 102 6.37 5.63 -5.15
CA THR A 102 7.13 6.44 -6.11
C THR A 102 6.71 6.02 -7.52
N ARG A 103 6.26 6.99 -8.33
CA ARG A 103 5.83 6.71 -9.70
C ARG A 103 7.02 6.25 -10.53
N ILE A 104 6.82 5.18 -11.28
CA ILE A 104 7.87 4.61 -12.13
C ILE A 104 7.45 4.48 -13.59
N GLY A 105 6.18 4.72 -13.92
CA GLY A 105 5.71 4.62 -15.29
C GLY A 105 4.24 4.96 -15.44
N ASP A 106 3.78 4.94 -16.67
CA ASP A 106 2.39 5.21 -17.04
C ASP A 106 1.49 3.99 -16.87
#